data_af200644da4258c687a8cb527a7e8a67
#
_entry.id   af200644da4258c687a8cb527a7e8a67
#
_cell.length_a   1.000
_cell.length_b   1.000
_cell.length_c   1.000
_cell.angle_alpha   90.00
_cell.angle_beta   90.00
_cell.angle_gamma   90.00
#
_symmetry.space_group_name_H-M   'P 1'
#
loop_
_entity.id
_entity.type
_entity.pdbx_description
1 polymer ?
#
loop_
_entity_poly.entity_id
_entity_poly.type
_entity_poly.pdbx_seq_one_letter_code
_entity_poly.pdbx_strand_id
1 'polypeptide(L)'
;EHLARIAGDLLDAAEDLPEKQGEVGRINRNIALAYAAKVKLYEAYEQDEQTHVVTGVNKQLLREVVDLIDEVKGYDLLTDFQQLDMIAYENGPESVFSVQYSMNDGSSDGGRINWSNLLNSPGGNSPYHGDGFFLPSQDLINAYQTDENGLPVFDYQSRPDYGVVEFIDETHQNLSNTEPTVDPRLDFVVGRPTITYKTYRETPCQSWVRDRGVYGHNCAKRFWISPESPDMI
;
A
#
# COMPACT_ATOMS: atom_id res chain seq x y z
N GLU A 1 29.23 -3.66 5.24
CA GLU A 1 30.04 -4.37 4.20
C GLU A 1 29.13 -5.05 3.16
N HIS A 2 28.13 -5.85 3.55
CA HIS A 2 27.23 -6.51 2.61
C HIS A 2 26.37 -5.54 1.79
N LEU A 3 25.79 -4.51 2.43
CA LEU A 3 24.98 -3.52 1.74
C LEU A 3 25.78 -2.73 0.69
N ALA A 4 26.99 -2.29 1.05
CA ALA A 4 27.87 -1.60 0.13
C ALA A 4 28.21 -2.45 -1.12
N ARG A 5 28.42 -3.76 -0.94
CA ARG A 5 28.66 -4.70 -2.05
C ARG A 5 27.42 -4.82 -2.94
N ILE A 6 26.24 -5.01 -2.35
CA ILE A 6 24.99 -5.10 -3.12
C ILE A 6 24.74 -3.81 -3.91
N ALA A 7 24.97 -2.65 -3.28
CA ALA A 7 24.86 -1.36 -3.98
C ALA A 7 25.84 -1.26 -5.15
N GLY A 8 27.09 -1.71 -4.96
CA GLY A 8 28.11 -1.77 -6.03
C GLY A 8 27.66 -2.64 -7.20
N ASP A 9 27.24 -3.88 -6.93
CA ASP A 9 26.77 -4.82 -7.97
C ASP A 9 25.58 -4.24 -8.78
N LEU A 10 24.68 -3.49 -8.10
CA LEU A 10 23.55 -2.82 -8.77
C LEU A 10 23.99 -1.63 -9.62
N LEU A 11 24.98 -0.87 -9.19
CA LEU A 11 25.52 0.25 -9.95
C LEU A 11 26.29 -0.23 -11.18
N ASP A 12 27.11 -1.28 -11.03
CA ASP A 12 27.79 -1.91 -12.16
C ASP A 12 26.77 -2.43 -13.19
N ALA A 13 25.69 -3.06 -12.73
CA ALA A 13 24.63 -3.50 -13.63
C ALA A 13 23.91 -2.31 -14.33
N ALA A 14 23.76 -1.18 -13.65
CA ALA A 14 23.10 -0.01 -14.23
C ALA A 14 23.93 0.61 -15.39
N GLU A 15 25.24 0.39 -15.45
CA GLU A 15 26.08 0.86 -16.57
C GLU A 15 25.79 0.10 -17.87
N ASP A 16 25.48 -1.20 -17.77
CA ASP A 16 25.29 -2.08 -18.91
C ASP A 16 23.80 -2.22 -19.32
N LEU A 17 22.86 -1.91 -18.43
CA LEU A 17 21.43 -2.08 -18.69
C LEU A 17 20.85 -0.92 -19.52
N PRO A 18 19.96 -1.19 -20.49
CA PRO A 18 19.25 -0.15 -21.21
C PRO A 18 18.26 0.59 -20.32
N GLU A 19 17.93 1.83 -20.67
CA GLU A 19 16.90 2.62 -19.93
C GLU A 19 15.51 1.97 -19.99
N LYS A 20 15.19 1.28 -21.07
CA LYS A 20 13.93 0.54 -21.26
C LYS A 20 14.18 -0.83 -21.84
N GLN A 21 13.38 -1.78 -21.42
CA GLN A 21 13.36 -3.14 -21.99
C GLN A 21 12.17 -3.30 -22.94
N GLY A 22 12.27 -4.26 -23.85
CA GLY A 22 11.17 -4.59 -24.77
C GLY A 22 9.97 -5.26 -24.08
N GLU A 23 10.19 -5.86 -22.93
CA GLU A 23 9.17 -6.58 -22.17
C GLU A 23 9.02 -5.95 -20.77
N VAL A 24 7.77 -5.78 -20.34
CA VAL A 24 7.45 -5.30 -18.99
C VAL A 24 7.93 -6.30 -17.94
N GLY A 25 8.45 -5.80 -16.83
CA GLY A 25 8.97 -6.62 -15.74
C GLY A 25 10.44 -7.05 -15.90
N ARG A 26 11.08 -6.81 -17.04
CA ARG A 26 12.53 -7.00 -17.19
C ARG A 26 13.29 -5.85 -16.53
N ILE A 27 14.37 -6.21 -15.84
CA ILE A 27 15.24 -5.25 -15.17
C ILE A 27 15.88 -4.31 -16.20
N ASN A 28 15.83 -3.02 -15.92
CA ASN A 28 16.45 -1.96 -16.72
C ASN A 28 17.33 -1.05 -15.83
N ARG A 29 18.02 -0.09 -16.43
CA ARG A 29 18.90 0.84 -15.73
C ARG A 29 18.19 1.56 -14.57
N ASN A 30 17.00 2.09 -14.78
CA ASN A 30 16.25 2.81 -13.77
C ASN A 30 15.90 1.95 -12.55
N ILE A 31 15.56 0.68 -12.78
CA ILE A 31 15.28 -0.27 -11.70
C ILE A 31 16.54 -0.53 -10.87
N ALA A 32 17.68 -0.74 -11.53
CA ALA A 32 18.95 -0.96 -10.85
C ALA A 32 19.36 0.25 -9.99
N LEU A 33 19.21 1.47 -10.52
CA LEU A 33 19.47 2.72 -9.77
C LEU A 33 18.54 2.88 -8.56
N ALA A 34 17.24 2.64 -8.75
CA ALA A 34 16.25 2.73 -7.66
C ALA A 34 16.54 1.73 -6.53
N TYR A 35 16.95 0.50 -6.87
CA TYR A 35 17.36 -0.49 -5.87
C TYR A 35 18.70 -0.13 -5.21
N ALA A 36 19.67 0.38 -5.95
CA ALA A 36 20.93 0.87 -5.37
C ALA A 36 20.69 2.01 -4.36
N ALA A 37 19.81 2.96 -4.72
CA ALA A 37 19.39 4.03 -3.82
C ALA A 37 18.74 3.49 -2.56
N LYS A 38 17.83 2.51 -2.69
CA LYS A 38 17.19 1.85 -1.55
C LYS A 38 18.20 1.14 -0.65
N VAL A 39 19.16 0.42 -1.20
CA VAL A 39 20.21 -0.25 -0.41
C VAL A 39 21.08 0.76 0.33
N LYS A 40 21.51 1.84 -0.34
CA LYS A 40 22.28 2.93 0.28
C LYS A 40 21.48 3.66 1.37
N LEU A 41 20.16 3.80 1.23
CA LEU A 41 19.31 4.35 2.27
C LEU A 41 19.38 3.50 3.55
N TYR A 42 19.30 2.19 3.43
CA TYR A 42 19.46 1.29 4.59
C TYR A 42 20.88 1.36 5.17
N GLU A 43 21.90 1.44 4.33
CA GLU A 43 23.29 1.56 4.77
C GLU A 43 23.56 2.89 5.51
N ALA A 44 22.86 3.95 5.13
CA ALA A 44 23.00 5.27 5.75
C ALA A 44 22.56 5.33 7.22
N TYR A 45 21.70 4.42 7.65
CA TYR A 45 21.24 4.31 9.03
C TYR A 45 22.04 3.23 9.76
N GLU A 46 23.11 3.65 10.44
CA GLU A 46 23.96 2.77 11.22
C GLU A 46 23.19 2.22 12.42
N GLN A 47 23.18 0.91 12.59
CA GLN A 47 22.45 0.23 13.66
C GLN A 47 23.40 -0.57 14.53
N ASP A 48 23.08 -0.62 15.82
CA ASP A 48 23.69 -1.57 16.74
C ASP A 48 23.30 -3.00 16.36
N GLU A 49 24.26 -3.91 16.26
CA GLU A 49 24.04 -5.29 15.79
C GLU A 49 23.16 -6.14 16.71
N GLN A 50 23.05 -5.78 17.97
CA GLN A 50 22.30 -6.57 18.97
C GLN A 50 20.92 -5.98 19.24
N THR A 51 20.82 -4.66 19.33
CA THR A 51 19.58 -3.96 19.69
C THR A 51 18.82 -3.43 18.50
N HIS A 52 19.45 -3.38 17.31
CA HIS A 52 18.93 -2.77 16.09
C HIS A 52 18.52 -1.30 16.23
N VAL A 53 18.98 -0.65 17.29
CA VAL A 53 18.75 0.78 17.50
C VAL A 53 19.68 1.56 16.55
N VAL A 54 19.14 2.60 15.91
CA VAL A 54 19.94 3.51 15.06
C VAL A 54 20.89 4.31 15.94
N THR A 55 22.19 4.15 15.71
CA THR A 55 23.27 4.80 16.45
C THR A 55 23.89 5.97 15.71
N GLY A 56 23.68 6.04 14.40
CA GLY A 56 24.22 7.11 13.55
C GLY A 56 23.49 7.23 12.23
N VAL A 57 23.64 8.38 11.57
CA VAL A 57 23.11 8.62 10.23
C VAL A 57 24.22 9.19 9.35
N ASN A 58 24.59 8.43 8.32
CA ASN A 58 25.61 8.84 7.36
C ASN A 58 24.99 9.77 6.30
N LYS A 59 25.20 11.08 6.48
CA LYS A 59 24.64 12.10 5.59
C LYS A 59 25.25 12.09 4.18
N GLN A 60 26.47 11.54 4.01
CA GLN A 60 27.07 11.41 2.69
C GLN A 60 26.32 10.36 1.86
N LEU A 61 26.05 9.18 2.45
CA LEU A 61 25.23 8.15 1.79
C LEU A 61 23.82 8.64 1.47
N LEU A 62 23.21 9.47 2.34
CA LEU A 62 21.90 10.06 2.04
C LEU A 62 21.94 11.01 0.84
N ARG A 63 23.03 11.74 0.60
CA ARG A 63 23.19 12.54 -0.61
C ARG A 63 23.31 11.67 -1.85
N GLU A 64 24.09 10.60 -1.76
CA GLU A 64 24.20 9.62 -2.85
C GLU A 64 22.84 8.97 -3.19
N VAL A 65 21.97 8.74 -2.19
CA VAL A 65 20.60 8.28 -2.42
C VAL A 65 19.82 9.29 -3.27
N VAL A 66 19.90 10.59 -2.93
CA VAL A 66 19.22 11.65 -3.70
C VAL A 66 19.76 11.71 -5.12
N ASP A 67 21.08 11.72 -5.27
CA ASP A 67 21.73 11.77 -6.58
C ASP A 67 21.33 10.61 -7.48
N LEU A 68 21.23 9.38 -6.93
CA LEU A 68 20.79 8.19 -7.67
C LEU A 68 19.32 8.27 -8.07
N ILE A 69 18.44 8.74 -7.19
CA ILE A 69 17.02 8.90 -7.51
C ILE A 69 16.82 9.98 -8.58
N ASP A 70 17.63 11.05 -8.54
CA ASP A 70 17.60 12.09 -9.56
C ASP A 70 18.04 11.60 -10.94
N GLU A 71 18.76 10.47 -11.02
CA GLU A 71 19.08 9.79 -12.28
C GLU A 71 17.96 8.91 -12.81
N VAL A 72 17.02 8.49 -11.99
CA VAL A 72 15.85 7.69 -12.41
C VAL A 72 14.90 8.57 -13.21
N LYS A 73 14.67 8.24 -14.49
CA LYS A 73 13.90 9.06 -15.42
C LYS A 73 12.70 8.33 -15.99
N GLY A 74 11.69 9.12 -16.38
CA GLY A 74 10.51 8.63 -17.09
C GLY A 74 9.43 8.09 -16.17
N TYR A 75 9.48 8.42 -14.88
CA TYR A 75 8.47 8.13 -13.88
C TYR A 75 7.91 9.43 -13.31
N ASP A 76 6.66 9.39 -12.85
CA ASP A 76 5.96 10.52 -12.26
C ASP A 76 4.84 10.01 -11.36
N LEU A 77 4.31 10.85 -10.48
CA LEU A 77 3.16 10.54 -9.66
C LEU A 77 1.88 10.57 -10.50
N LEU A 78 0.97 9.64 -10.23
CA LEU A 78 -0.38 9.70 -10.76
C LEU A 78 -1.13 10.88 -10.13
N THR A 79 -1.99 11.51 -10.91
CA THR A 79 -2.74 12.70 -10.47
C THR A 79 -3.86 12.37 -9.50
N ASP A 80 -4.32 11.12 -9.50
CA ASP A 80 -5.35 10.60 -8.62
C ASP A 80 -4.84 9.35 -7.91
N PHE A 81 -4.81 9.40 -6.58
CA PHE A 81 -4.34 8.30 -5.74
C PHE A 81 -5.10 6.98 -5.99
N GLN A 82 -6.37 7.04 -6.38
CA GLN A 82 -7.15 5.84 -6.68
C GLN A 82 -6.63 5.07 -7.90
N GLN A 83 -5.98 5.74 -8.83
CA GLN A 83 -5.44 5.14 -10.06
C GLN A 83 -4.37 4.08 -9.77
N LEU A 84 -3.71 4.16 -8.62
CA LEU A 84 -2.74 3.15 -8.18
C LEU A 84 -3.30 1.73 -8.09
N ASP A 85 -4.59 1.61 -7.85
CA ASP A 85 -5.28 0.33 -7.64
C ASP A 85 -6.14 -0.07 -8.85
N MET A 86 -6.03 0.63 -9.97
CA MET A 86 -6.82 0.37 -11.18
C MET A 86 -5.99 -0.37 -12.23
N ILE A 87 -6.53 -1.44 -12.80
CA ILE A 87 -5.89 -2.24 -13.86
C ILE A 87 -5.46 -1.37 -15.05
N ALA A 88 -6.27 -0.38 -15.41
CA ALA A 88 -5.94 0.54 -16.52
C ALA A 88 -4.63 1.32 -16.32
N TYR A 89 -4.13 1.40 -15.10
CA TYR A 89 -2.89 2.10 -14.75
C TYR A 89 -1.78 1.16 -14.28
N GLU A 90 -1.95 -0.15 -14.45
CA GLU A 90 -0.89 -1.13 -14.20
C GLU A 90 0.36 -0.80 -15.03
N ASN A 91 1.52 -0.94 -14.41
CA ASN A 91 2.81 -0.57 -15.01
C ASN A 91 2.86 0.88 -15.52
N GLY A 92 2.03 1.74 -14.93
CA GLY A 92 1.94 3.17 -15.24
C GLY A 92 3.15 3.98 -14.71
N PRO A 93 3.05 5.32 -14.75
CA PRO A 93 4.17 6.20 -14.47
C PRO A 93 4.74 6.11 -13.05
N GLU A 94 3.99 5.67 -12.05
CA GLU A 94 4.52 5.44 -10.69
C GLU A 94 5.21 4.08 -10.52
N SER A 95 5.06 3.15 -11.47
CA SER A 95 5.58 1.79 -11.35
C SER A 95 7.02 1.70 -11.87
N VAL A 96 7.99 1.86 -10.99
CA VAL A 96 9.41 1.69 -11.34
C VAL A 96 9.72 0.22 -11.60
N PHE A 97 9.21 -0.69 -10.76
CA PHE A 97 9.36 -2.12 -10.93
C PHE A 97 8.18 -2.88 -10.35
N SER A 98 7.64 -3.80 -11.14
CA SER A 98 6.60 -4.73 -10.72
C SER A 98 6.89 -6.14 -11.20
N VAL A 99 6.80 -7.11 -10.31
CA VAL A 99 6.83 -8.52 -10.68
C VAL A 99 5.52 -8.85 -11.37
N GLN A 100 5.61 -9.29 -12.61
CA GLN A 100 4.45 -9.59 -13.43
C GLN A 100 3.85 -10.94 -13.05
N TYR A 101 2.62 -10.92 -12.56
CA TYR A 101 1.82 -12.12 -12.29
C TYR A 101 0.75 -12.24 -13.37
N SER A 102 0.45 -13.45 -13.79
CA SER A 102 -0.65 -13.75 -14.70
C SER A 102 -1.75 -14.53 -14.02
N MET A 103 -2.98 -14.32 -14.47
CA MET A 103 -4.13 -15.14 -14.09
C MET A 103 -4.65 -15.85 -15.33
N ASN A 104 -5.17 -17.08 -15.15
CA ASN A 104 -5.77 -17.85 -16.24
C ASN A 104 -4.88 -17.96 -17.49
N ASP A 105 -3.58 -18.12 -17.27
CA ASP A 105 -2.56 -18.15 -18.31
C ASP A 105 -2.47 -19.50 -19.07
N GLY A 106 -3.42 -20.39 -18.84
CA GLY A 106 -3.46 -21.72 -19.44
C GLY A 106 -2.47 -22.73 -18.85
N SER A 107 -1.78 -22.41 -17.76
CA SER A 107 -0.95 -23.35 -17.05
C SER A 107 -1.77 -24.47 -16.41
N SER A 108 -1.14 -25.64 -16.17
CA SER A 108 -1.81 -26.82 -15.59
C SER A 108 -2.38 -26.60 -14.18
N ASP A 109 -1.84 -25.61 -13.47
CA ASP A 109 -2.32 -25.19 -12.15
C ASP A 109 -3.44 -24.14 -12.25
N GLY A 110 -4.16 -24.15 -13.36
CA GLY A 110 -5.06 -23.17 -13.98
C GLY A 110 -6.11 -22.63 -13.09
N GLY A 111 -6.30 -22.56 -12.05
CA GLY A 111 -7.16 -21.79 -11.16
C GLY A 111 -6.39 -20.78 -10.33
N ARG A 112 -5.33 -20.22 -10.88
CA ARG A 112 -4.57 -19.18 -10.20
C ARG A 112 -5.41 -17.94 -10.06
N ILE A 113 -6.14 -17.92 -8.99
CA ILE A 113 -6.85 -16.75 -8.49
C ILE A 113 -5.78 -15.82 -7.91
N ASN A 114 -6.03 -14.53 -7.99
CA ASN A 114 -5.27 -13.57 -7.21
C ASN A 114 -5.59 -13.80 -5.71
N TRP A 115 -4.87 -14.72 -5.08
CA TRP A 115 -5.08 -15.10 -3.68
C TRP A 115 -5.01 -13.90 -2.73
N SER A 116 -4.15 -12.93 -3.02
CA SER A 116 -4.05 -11.72 -2.21
C SER A 116 -5.35 -10.93 -2.21
N ASN A 117 -5.97 -10.79 -3.37
CA ASN A 117 -7.25 -10.11 -3.48
C ASN A 117 -8.37 -10.92 -2.83
N LEU A 118 -8.46 -12.20 -3.11
CA LEU A 118 -9.48 -13.06 -2.53
C LEU A 118 -9.40 -13.09 -0.99
N LEU A 119 -8.20 -13.27 -0.43
CA LEU A 119 -7.99 -13.28 1.01
C LEU A 119 -8.30 -11.94 1.67
N ASN A 120 -7.99 -10.84 0.99
CA ASN A 120 -8.17 -9.48 1.50
C ASN A 120 -9.59 -8.93 1.29
N SER A 121 -10.37 -9.58 0.44
CA SER A 121 -11.73 -9.19 0.09
C SER A 121 -12.64 -9.07 1.30
N PRO A 122 -13.52 -8.06 1.36
CA PRO A 122 -14.62 -8.08 2.31
C PRO A 122 -15.36 -9.39 2.22
N GLY A 123 -15.56 -10.02 3.37
CA GLY A 123 -16.28 -11.28 3.51
C GLY A 123 -17.76 -11.09 3.73
N GLY A 124 -18.37 -12.06 4.40
CA GLY A 124 -19.78 -12.01 4.78
C GLY A 124 -20.72 -11.77 3.59
N ASN A 125 -21.63 -10.84 3.74
CA ASN A 125 -22.61 -10.46 2.70
C ASN A 125 -22.10 -9.39 1.73
N SER A 126 -20.77 -9.17 1.66
CA SER A 126 -20.23 -8.23 0.67
C SER A 126 -20.44 -8.75 -0.75
N PRO A 127 -20.54 -7.87 -1.74
CA PRO A 127 -20.63 -8.29 -3.15
C PRO A 127 -19.35 -8.92 -3.68
N TYR A 128 -18.28 -8.91 -2.89
CA TYR A 128 -16.96 -9.41 -3.30
C TYR A 128 -16.73 -10.87 -2.91
N HIS A 129 -17.49 -11.41 -1.97
CA HIS A 129 -17.41 -12.81 -1.53
C HIS A 129 -16.01 -13.28 -1.11
N GLY A 130 -15.22 -12.37 -0.54
CA GLY A 130 -13.88 -12.71 -0.11
C GLY A 130 -13.81 -13.31 1.30
N ASP A 131 -12.59 -13.62 1.72
CA ASP A 131 -12.35 -14.27 3.02
C ASP A 131 -12.23 -13.29 4.19
N GLY A 132 -12.05 -11.99 3.92
CA GLY A 132 -12.00 -10.94 4.94
C GLY A 132 -10.78 -11.05 5.86
N PHE A 133 -9.64 -11.48 5.34
CA PHE A 133 -8.35 -11.37 6.03
C PHE A 133 -7.72 -10.00 5.80
N PHE A 134 -6.66 -9.68 6.53
CA PHE A 134 -5.92 -8.41 6.44
C PHE A 134 -6.79 -7.17 6.65
N LEU A 135 -7.72 -7.24 7.57
CA LEU A 135 -8.61 -6.13 7.89
C LEU A 135 -7.81 -4.98 8.55
N PRO A 136 -8.11 -3.73 8.19
CA PRO A 136 -7.49 -2.57 8.81
C PRO A 136 -7.81 -2.50 10.30
N SER A 137 -6.77 -2.38 11.12
CA SER A 137 -6.92 -2.20 12.56
C SER A 137 -7.33 -0.77 12.92
N GLN A 138 -7.85 -0.58 14.12
CA GLN A 138 -8.09 0.76 14.67
C GLN A 138 -6.78 1.55 14.80
N ASP A 139 -5.68 0.89 15.15
CA ASP A 139 -4.37 1.52 15.23
C ASP A 139 -3.90 2.09 13.87
N LEU A 140 -4.14 1.37 12.77
CA LEU A 140 -3.89 1.90 11.43
C LEU A 140 -4.71 3.17 11.16
N ILE A 141 -5.99 3.18 11.53
CA ILE A 141 -6.86 4.35 11.35
C ILE A 141 -6.34 5.53 12.17
N ASN A 142 -5.96 5.29 13.42
CA ASN A 142 -5.40 6.30 14.29
C ASN A 142 -4.10 6.90 13.74
N ALA A 143 -3.28 6.09 13.07
CA ALA A 143 -2.03 6.55 12.45
C ALA A 143 -2.25 7.54 11.27
N TYR A 144 -3.47 7.62 10.74
CA TYR A 144 -3.84 8.64 9.74
C TYR A 144 -4.20 10.01 10.34
N GLN A 145 -4.27 10.14 11.68
CA GLN A 145 -4.54 11.45 12.30
C GLN A 145 -3.43 12.44 11.97
N THR A 146 -3.83 13.68 11.73
CA THR A 146 -2.92 14.79 11.41
C THR A 146 -3.07 15.92 12.43
N ASP A 147 -2.11 16.81 12.44
CA ASP A 147 -2.23 18.10 13.10
C ASP A 147 -3.04 19.12 12.27
N GLU A 148 -3.18 20.33 12.75
CA GLU A 148 -3.90 21.42 12.07
C GLU A 148 -3.27 21.84 10.72
N ASN A 149 -2.00 21.48 10.50
CA ASN A 149 -1.27 21.75 9.27
C ASN A 149 -1.30 20.56 8.28
N GLY A 150 -1.99 19.47 8.65
CA GLY A 150 -2.06 18.25 7.85
C GLY A 150 -0.84 17.35 7.97
N LEU A 151 0.05 17.58 8.95
CA LEU A 151 1.22 16.75 9.19
C LEU A 151 0.88 15.57 10.12
N PRO A 152 1.51 14.39 9.91
CA PRO A 152 1.28 13.23 10.76
C PRO A 152 1.58 13.52 12.23
N VAL A 153 0.72 13.05 13.12
CA VAL A 153 0.96 13.10 14.57
C VAL A 153 1.61 11.80 15.03
N PHE A 154 2.74 11.90 15.72
CA PHE A 154 3.51 10.72 16.17
C PHE A 154 3.02 10.14 17.49
N ASP A 155 2.18 10.88 18.23
CA ASP A 155 1.59 10.47 19.50
C ASP A 155 0.16 9.91 19.36
N TYR A 156 -0.25 9.51 18.14
CA TYR A 156 -1.60 9.04 17.84
C TYR A 156 -2.07 7.88 18.74
N GLN A 157 -1.15 7.03 19.20
CA GLN A 157 -1.46 5.93 20.11
C GLN A 157 -1.89 6.38 21.51
N SER A 158 -1.57 7.62 21.91
CA SER A 158 -1.99 8.21 23.17
C SER A 158 -3.25 9.08 23.04
N ARG A 159 -3.76 9.23 21.81
CA ARG A 159 -4.96 9.99 21.51
C ARG A 159 -6.20 9.10 21.50
N PRO A 160 -7.40 9.68 21.70
CA PRO A 160 -8.64 8.93 21.52
C PRO A 160 -8.74 8.34 20.11
N ASP A 161 -9.33 7.15 20.01
CA ASP A 161 -9.56 6.47 18.74
C ASP A 161 -10.39 7.34 17.79
N TYR A 162 -9.89 7.50 16.56
CA TYR A 162 -10.59 8.23 15.51
C TYR A 162 -11.66 7.36 14.84
N GLY A 163 -12.83 7.92 14.59
CA GLY A 163 -13.87 7.26 13.83
C GLY A 163 -14.40 6.00 14.50
N VAL A 164 -14.64 6.06 15.80
CA VAL A 164 -15.21 4.93 16.55
C VAL A 164 -16.59 4.59 16.03
N VAL A 165 -16.81 3.32 15.77
CA VAL A 165 -18.08 2.82 15.25
C VAL A 165 -19.05 2.57 16.38
N GLU A 166 -20.22 3.20 16.29
CA GLU A 166 -21.37 2.98 17.16
C GLU A 166 -22.46 2.30 16.37
N PHE A 167 -22.87 1.11 16.79
CA PHE A 167 -23.99 0.39 16.20
C PHE A 167 -25.28 0.76 16.92
N ILE A 168 -26.23 1.30 16.16
CA ILE A 168 -27.59 1.56 16.63
C ILE A 168 -28.45 0.30 16.48
N ASP A 169 -28.36 -0.35 15.33
CA ASP A 169 -28.98 -1.62 15.01
C ASP A 169 -28.21 -2.35 13.89
N GLU A 170 -28.75 -3.42 13.33
CA GLU A 170 -28.07 -4.21 12.29
C GLU A 170 -27.83 -3.44 10.98
N THR A 171 -28.58 -2.38 10.73
CA THR A 171 -28.53 -1.60 9.48
C THR A 171 -28.05 -0.18 9.66
N HIS A 172 -28.04 0.33 10.90
CA HIS A 172 -27.65 1.69 11.20
C HIS A 172 -26.43 1.73 12.09
N GLN A 173 -25.46 2.48 11.68
CA GLN A 173 -24.22 2.67 12.40
C GLN A 173 -23.72 4.11 12.22
N ASN A 174 -23.12 4.66 13.26
CA ASN A 174 -22.54 5.97 13.27
C ASN A 174 -21.03 5.91 13.52
N LEU A 175 -20.34 6.93 13.05
CA LEU A 175 -18.97 7.22 13.47
C LEU A 175 -18.98 8.33 14.51
N SER A 176 -18.28 8.12 15.60
CA SER A 176 -18.00 9.17 16.61
C SER A 176 -16.51 9.53 16.59
N ASN A 177 -16.19 10.61 17.31
CA ASN A 177 -14.83 11.16 17.38
C ASN A 177 -14.19 11.38 15.99
N THR A 178 -14.90 12.09 15.12
CA THR A 178 -14.42 12.44 13.77
C THR A 178 -13.93 13.89 13.66
N GLU A 179 -13.86 14.61 14.76
CA GLU A 179 -13.39 16.01 14.84
C GLU A 179 -11.90 16.19 14.49
N PRO A 180 -10.98 15.27 14.89
CA PRO A 180 -9.60 15.38 14.46
C PRO A 180 -9.46 15.30 12.93
N THR A 181 -8.50 16.03 12.38
CA THR A 181 -8.17 15.94 10.97
C THR A 181 -7.41 14.64 10.68
N VAL A 182 -7.58 14.11 9.47
CA VAL A 182 -6.89 12.90 9.01
C VAL A 182 -6.34 13.09 7.60
N ASP A 183 -5.33 12.34 7.27
CA ASP A 183 -4.83 12.21 5.91
C ASP A 183 -5.96 11.71 4.99
N PRO A 184 -6.28 12.41 3.89
CA PRO A 184 -7.38 12.04 3.00
C PRO A 184 -7.24 10.66 2.38
N ARG A 185 -6.04 10.09 2.35
CA ARG A 185 -5.80 8.72 1.88
C ARG A 185 -6.48 7.65 2.73
N LEU A 186 -6.87 7.99 3.97
CA LEU A 186 -7.61 7.06 4.84
C LEU A 186 -8.84 6.47 4.13
N ASP A 187 -9.64 7.30 3.47
CA ASP A 187 -10.87 6.86 2.81
C ASP A 187 -10.65 6.13 1.48
N PHE A 188 -9.43 6.15 0.96
CA PHE A 188 -9.04 5.32 -0.18
C PHE A 188 -8.50 3.95 0.24
N VAL A 189 -7.97 3.84 1.46
CA VAL A 189 -7.32 2.62 1.97
C VAL A 189 -8.27 1.78 2.80
N VAL A 190 -9.11 2.44 3.62
CA VAL A 190 -9.96 1.79 4.61
C VAL A 190 -11.43 1.97 4.27
N GLY A 191 -12.15 0.85 4.12
CA GLY A 191 -13.61 0.83 4.06
C GLY A 191 -14.18 0.94 5.47
N ARG A 192 -14.78 2.08 5.77
CA ARG A 192 -15.35 2.39 7.08
C ARG A 192 -16.87 2.49 7.01
N PRO A 193 -17.61 2.22 8.09
CA PRO A 193 -19.05 2.49 8.16
C PRO A 193 -19.36 3.92 7.73
N THR A 194 -20.52 4.14 7.14
CA THR A 194 -21.04 5.43 6.66
C THR A 194 -20.24 6.10 5.53
N ILE A 195 -19.09 5.55 5.15
CA ILE A 195 -18.26 6.06 4.06
C ILE A 195 -18.50 5.23 2.81
N THR A 196 -18.71 5.90 1.68
CA THR A 196 -18.91 5.20 0.39
C THR A 196 -17.73 4.31 0.05
N TYR A 197 -18.02 3.06 -0.24
CA TYR A 197 -17.01 2.09 -0.64
C TYR A 197 -16.77 2.19 -2.14
N LYS A 198 -15.71 2.88 -2.53
CA LYS A 198 -15.39 3.22 -3.93
C LYS A 198 -16.59 3.89 -4.61
N THR A 199 -17.00 3.39 -5.76
CA THR A 199 -18.18 3.87 -6.50
C THR A 199 -19.45 3.06 -6.18
N TYR A 200 -19.36 2.11 -5.27
CA TYR A 200 -20.39 1.11 -5.08
C TYR A 200 -21.50 1.56 -4.12
N ARG A 201 -21.18 1.76 -2.86
CA ARG A 201 -22.09 2.23 -1.80
C ARG A 201 -21.37 2.41 -0.48
N GLU A 202 -22.08 2.85 0.55
CA GLU A 202 -21.58 2.81 1.91
C GLU A 202 -21.19 1.39 2.31
N THR A 203 -20.15 1.26 3.12
CA THR A 203 -19.69 -0.03 3.62
C THR A 203 -20.58 -0.48 4.77
N PRO A 204 -21.45 -1.47 4.60
CA PRO A 204 -22.21 -2.05 5.70
C PRO A 204 -21.32 -2.98 6.53
N CYS A 205 -20.37 -2.43 7.23
CA CYS A 205 -19.29 -3.15 7.91
C CYS A 205 -19.78 -4.30 8.78
N GLN A 206 -20.99 -4.21 9.32
CA GLN A 206 -21.58 -5.29 10.10
C GLN A 206 -21.74 -6.57 9.29
N SER A 207 -22.27 -6.48 8.07
CA SER A 207 -22.54 -7.63 7.21
C SER A 207 -21.35 -8.02 6.34
N TRP A 208 -20.37 -7.14 6.18
CA TRP A 208 -19.19 -7.37 5.35
C TRP A 208 -17.99 -7.92 6.13
N VAL A 209 -18.04 -7.85 7.44
CA VAL A 209 -17.03 -8.45 8.32
C VAL A 209 -17.56 -9.76 8.86
N ARG A 210 -16.78 -10.83 8.72
CA ARG A 210 -17.15 -12.19 9.10
C ARG A 210 -17.51 -12.32 10.58
N ASP A 211 -16.71 -11.69 11.46
CA ASP A 211 -16.95 -11.65 12.90
C ASP A 211 -16.39 -10.34 13.46
N ARG A 212 -17.28 -9.41 13.80
CA ARG A 212 -16.90 -8.09 14.32
C ARG A 212 -16.23 -8.15 15.69
N GLY A 213 -16.64 -9.09 16.52
CA GLY A 213 -16.06 -9.25 17.86
C GLY A 213 -14.59 -9.65 17.80
N VAL A 214 -14.19 -10.30 16.71
CA VAL A 214 -12.84 -10.78 16.50
C VAL A 214 -12.04 -9.83 15.59
N TYR A 215 -12.64 -9.35 14.50
CA TYR A 215 -11.92 -8.67 13.41
C TYR A 215 -12.15 -7.16 13.35
N GLY A 216 -13.00 -6.61 14.21
CA GLY A 216 -13.36 -5.20 14.19
C GLY A 216 -14.41 -4.85 13.14
N HIS A 217 -14.45 -3.59 12.69
CA HIS A 217 -15.56 -3.04 11.90
C HIS A 217 -15.17 -2.60 10.49
N ASN A 218 -13.90 -2.58 10.18
CA ASN A 218 -13.37 -1.97 8.97
C ASN A 218 -13.01 -3.03 7.94
N CYS A 219 -13.11 -2.65 6.66
CA CYS A 219 -12.77 -3.52 5.54
C CYS A 219 -11.56 -2.96 4.79
N ALA A 220 -10.79 -3.82 4.15
CA ALA A 220 -9.82 -3.38 3.18
C ALA A 220 -10.52 -2.71 2.00
N LYS A 221 -9.93 -1.62 1.48
CA LYS A 221 -10.49 -0.86 0.35
C LYS A 221 -9.53 -0.71 -0.81
N ARG A 222 -8.24 -0.91 -0.59
CA ARG A 222 -7.24 -0.95 -1.66
C ARG A 222 -7.31 -2.23 -2.47
N PHE A 223 -6.81 -2.16 -3.69
CA PHE A 223 -6.70 -3.30 -4.62
C PHE A 223 -8.03 -3.95 -5.02
N TRP A 224 -9.11 -3.16 -4.99
CA TRP A 224 -10.44 -3.64 -5.31
C TRP A 224 -10.90 -3.21 -6.68
N ILE A 225 -11.35 -4.19 -7.44
CA ILE A 225 -12.08 -3.99 -8.68
C ILE A 225 -13.58 -3.95 -8.34
N SER A 226 -14.35 -3.11 -9.03
CA SER A 226 -15.81 -3.13 -8.89
C SER A 226 -16.33 -4.52 -9.27
N PRO A 227 -17.31 -5.09 -8.54
CA PRO A 227 -17.95 -6.34 -8.94
C PRO A 227 -18.58 -6.32 -10.35
N GLU A 228 -18.84 -5.12 -10.87
CA GLU A 228 -19.40 -4.90 -12.20
C GLU A 228 -18.32 -4.71 -13.27
N SER A 229 -17.04 -4.70 -12.87
CA SER A 229 -15.93 -4.58 -13.81
C SER A 229 -15.77 -5.85 -14.63
N PRO A 230 -15.52 -5.75 -15.95
CA PRO A 230 -15.19 -6.91 -16.77
C PRO A 230 -13.86 -7.58 -16.34
N ASP A 231 -13.06 -6.90 -15.53
CA ASP A 231 -11.80 -7.43 -14.99
C ASP A 231 -11.99 -8.16 -13.66
N MET A 232 -13.22 -8.21 -13.15
CA MET A 232 -13.59 -9.02 -12.00
C MET A 232 -13.74 -10.47 -12.44
N ILE A 233 -12.85 -11.34 -12.00
CA ILE A 233 -12.82 -12.77 -12.34
C ILE A 233 -13.28 -13.58 -11.14
#